data_7959b365243c0e11429014b72b93de57
#
_entry.id   7959b365243c0e11429014b72b93de57
#
_cell.length_a   1.000
_cell.length_b   1.000
_cell.length_c   1.000
_cell.angle_alpha   90.00
_cell.angle_beta   90.00
_cell.angle_gamma   90.00
#
_symmetry.space_group_name_H-M   'P 1'
#
loop_
_entity.id
_entity.type
_entity.pdbx_description
1 polymer ?
#
loop_
_entity_poly.entity_id
_entity_poly.type
_entity_poly.pdbx_seq_one_letter_code
_entity_poly.pdbx_strand_id
1 'polypeptide(L)'
;MIHNFIVPVEFASPAYDEALRLRYKVLREPLGLEYTVEQLEEESEQFHFGFFSTIDHLTGVLTMQAVNTDIVKMRQVAVDDSSQKHGIGSQLVEYAETWAKLAGFKKIELHARDIAMPFYERLNYKIIGEPFIEVGIKHYAMYKTL
;
A
#
# COMPACT_ATOMS: atom_id res chain seq x y z
N MET A 1 1.24 9.25 26.34
CA MET A 1 1.98 9.56 25.12
C MET A 1 1.69 8.52 24.05
N ILE A 2 1.29 8.95 22.88
CA ILE A 2 1.02 8.05 21.76
C ILE A 2 2.31 7.88 20.95
N HIS A 3 2.73 6.63 20.76
CA HIS A 3 3.89 6.32 19.95
C HIS A 3 3.41 5.68 18.65
N ASN A 4 3.62 6.40 17.53
CA ASN A 4 3.35 5.88 16.22
C ASN A 4 4.61 5.21 15.67
N PHE A 5 4.45 4.07 15.04
CA PHE A 5 5.58 3.39 14.42
C PHE A 5 5.15 2.58 13.20
N ILE A 6 6.09 2.45 12.27
CA ILE A 6 5.91 1.65 11.06
C ILE A 6 6.89 0.50 11.14
N VAL A 7 6.41 -0.72 10.92
CA VAL A 7 7.23 -1.92 10.99
C VAL A 7 6.86 -2.89 9.86
N PRO A 8 7.81 -3.75 9.45
CA PRO A 8 7.48 -4.88 8.59
C PRO A 8 6.46 -5.78 9.26
N VAL A 9 5.54 -6.33 8.46
CA VAL A 9 4.52 -7.28 8.90
C VAL A 9 4.82 -8.61 8.24
N GLU A 10 5.04 -9.64 9.05
CA GLU A 10 5.35 -10.97 8.55
C GLU A 10 4.11 -11.63 7.96
N PHE A 11 4.28 -12.28 6.78
CA PHE A 11 3.19 -13.01 6.13
C PHE A 11 2.66 -14.11 7.05
N ALA A 12 1.34 -14.28 7.05
CA ALA A 12 0.63 -15.28 7.86
C ALA A 12 0.80 -15.12 9.38
N SER A 13 1.20 -13.94 9.84
CA SER A 13 1.24 -13.60 11.27
C SER A 13 -0.10 -13.02 11.74
N PRO A 14 -0.33 -12.88 13.07
CA PRO A 14 -1.52 -12.17 13.56
C PRO A 14 -1.63 -10.73 13.05
N ALA A 15 -0.49 -10.03 12.92
CA ALA A 15 -0.48 -8.67 12.35
C ALA A 15 -0.89 -8.68 10.88
N TYR A 16 -0.50 -9.71 10.11
CA TYR A 16 -0.94 -9.85 8.73
C TYR A 16 -2.45 -10.05 8.65
N ASP A 17 -3.04 -10.84 9.55
CA ASP A 17 -4.50 -11.01 9.61
C ASP A 17 -5.22 -9.70 9.88
N GLU A 18 -4.67 -8.88 10.77
CA GLU A 18 -5.21 -7.53 11.02
C GLU A 18 -5.08 -6.65 9.78
N ALA A 19 -3.95 -6.73 9.09
CA ALA A 19 -3.71 -6.00 7.85
C ALA A 19 -4.74 -6.39 6.79
N LEU A 20 -5.04 -7.68 6.65
CA LEU A 20 -6.04 -8.16 5.69
C LEU A 20 -7.43 -7.63 6.04
N ARG A 21 -7.81 -7.63 7.32
CA ARG A 21 -9.10 -7.08 7.73
C ARG A 21 -9.23 -5.60 7.40
N LEU A 22 -8.16 -4.84 7.64
CA LEU A 22 -8.14 -3.41 7.30
C LEU A 22 -8.23 -3.20 5.79
N ARG A 23 -7.46 -3.94 5.01
CA ARG A 23 -7.49 -3.87 3.54
C ARG A 23 -8.86 -4.22 3.00
N TYR A 24 -9.47 -5.28 3.50
CA TYR A 24 -10.81 -5.70 3.09
C TYR A 24 -11.83 -4.58 3.34
N LYS A 25 -11.83 -4.04 4.55
CA LYS A 25 -12.75 -2.97 4.95
C LYS A 25 -12.62 -1.73 4.06
N VAL A 26 -11.41 -1.33 3.73
CA VAL A 26 -11.15 -0.08 2.99
C VAL A 26 -11.19 -0.28 1.48
N LEU A 27 -10.65 -1.38 0.97
CA LEU A 27 -10.39 -1.57 -0.46
C LEU A 27 -11.36 -2.50 -1.16
N ARG A 28 -11.97 -3.45 -0.46
CA ARG A 28 -12.77 -4.52 -1.09
C ARG A 28 -14.23 -4.47 -0.71
N GLU A 29 -14.55 -4.37 0.57
CA GLU A 29 -15.94 -4.36 1.05
C GLU A 29 -16.78 -3.29 0.39
N PRO A 30 -16.31 -2.02 0.24
CA PRO A 30 -17.10 -0.98 -0.41
C PRO A 30 -17.44 -1.28 -1.88
N LEU A 31 -16.68 -2.17 -2.53
CA LEU A 31 -16.86 -2.55 -3.92
C LEU A 31 -17.55 -3.91 -4.07
N GLY A 32 -17.91 -4.56 -2.97
CA GLY A 32 -18.48 -5.91 -2.98
C GLY A 32 -17.49 -6.98 -3.45
N LEU A 33 -16.19 -6.74 -3.27
CA LEU A 33 -15.12 -7.64 -3.69
C LEU A 33 -14.56 -8.42 -2.50
N GLU A 34 -13.99 -9.59 -2.78
CA GLU A 34 -13.31 -10.42 -1.79
C GLU A 34 -11.94 -10.82 -2.29
N TYR A 35 -11.08 -11.28 -1.38
CA TYR A 35 -9.78 -11.86 -1.75
C TYR A 35 -9.95 -13.36 -1.98
N THR A 36 -9.33 -13.89 -3.04
CA THR A 36 -9.25 -15.33 -3.25
C THR A 36 -8.06 -15.89 -2.47
N VAL A 37 -8.09 -17.21 -2.19
CA VAL A 37 -6.96 -17.89 -1.55
C VAL A 37 -5.70 -17.76 -2.39
N GLU A 38 -5.82 -17.88 -3.71
CA GLU A 38 -4.71 -17.77 -4.65
C GLU A 38 -4.05 -16.38 -4.59
N GLN A 39 -4.86 -15.33 -4.52
CA GLN A 39 -4.34 -13.96 -4.39
C GLN A 39 -3.54 -13.77 -3.10
N LEU A 40 -4.02 -14.33 -1.99
CA LEU A 40 -3.34 -14.22 -0.71
C LEU A 40 -2.07 -15.07 -0.66
N GLU A 41 -2.07 -16.25 -1.27
CA GLU A 41 -0.88 -17.10 -1.33
C GLU A 41 0.28 -16.44 -2.08
N GLU A 42 -0.02 -15.66 -3.13
CA GLU A 42 0.99 -14.92 -3.87
C GLU A 42 1.68 -13.86 -3.01
N GLU A 43 1.05 -13.43 -1.94
CA GLU A 43 1.60 -12.39 -1.06
C GLU A 43 2.72 -12.90 -0.15
N SER A 44 2.97 -14.22 -0.10
CA SER A 44 4.09 -14.78 0.68
C SER A 44 5.46 -14.27 0.20
N GLU A 45 5.55 -13.88 -1.08
CA GLU A 45 6.77 -13.36 -1.70
C GLU A 45 6.83 -11.82 -1.69
N GLN A 46 5.85 -11.17 -1.06
CA GLN A 46 5.75 -9.72 -1.03
C GLN A 46 6.15 -9.17 0.35
N PHE A 47 6.43 -7.88 0.40
CA PHE A 47 6.84 -7.19 1.61
C PHE A 47 5.67 -6.36 2.13
N HIS A 48 5.31 -6.57 3.40
CA HIS A 48 4.15 -5.93 4.02
C HIS A 48 4.62 -5.00 5.13
N PHE A 49 4.01 -3.81 5.22
CA PHE A 49 4.32 -2.83 6.26
C PHE A 49 3.05 -2.36 6.93
N GLY A 50 3.12 -2.17 8.24
CA GLY A 50 2.00 -1.70 9.03
C GLY A 50 2.34 -0.43 9.80
N PHE A 51 1.38 0.49 9.85
CA PHE A 51 1.44 1.67 10.70
C PHE A 51 0.60 1.41 11.94
N PHE A 52 1.24 1.47 13.10
CA PHE A 52 0.59 1.27 14.39
C PHE A 52 0.53 2.60 15.13
N SER A 53 -0.67 3.01 15.56
CA SER A 53 -0.84 4.20 16.40
C SER A 53 -0.59 3.89 17.87
N THR A 54 -0.77 2.62 18.25
CA THR A 54 -0.32 2.05 19.54
C THR A 54 0.12 0.62 19.26
N ILE A 55 0.70 -0.05 20.23
CA ILE A 55 1.27 -1.40 20.04
C ILE A 55 0.26 -2.42 19.51
N ASP A 56 -1.03 -2.23 19.82
CA ASP A 56 -2.09 -3.18 19.42
C ASP A 56 -3.05 -2.60 18.38
N HIS A 57 -2.78 -1.40 17.86
CA HIS A 57 -3.74 -0.72 16.98
C HIS A 57 -3.15 -0.41 15.61
N LEU A 58 -3.40 -1.31 14.67
CA LEU A 58 -3.02 -1.15 13.28
C LEU A 58 -4.00 -0.20 12.57
N THR A 59 -3.49 0.91 12.05
CA THR A 59 -4.30 1.94 11.39
C THR A 59 -3.99 2.14 9.92
N GLY A 60 -2.87 1.59 9.44
CA GLY A 60 -2.51 1.69 8.03
C GLY A 60 -1.65 0.53 7.60
N VAL A 61 -1.72 0.21 6.31
CA VAL A 61 -0.95 -0.89 5.71
C VAL A 61 -0.51 -0.51 4.30
N LEU A 62 0.55 -1.18 3.83
CA LEU A 62 1.09 -1.03 2.49
C LEU A 62 1.85 -2.31 2.13
N THR A 63 1.74 -2.73 0.87
CA THR A 63 2.45 -3.91 0.36
C THR A 63 3.35 -3.52 -0.80
N MET A 64 4.55 -4.08 -0.84
CA MET A 64 5.52 -3.90 -1.93
C MET A 64 5.82 -5.24 -2.58
N GLN A 65 5.74 -5.27 -3.91
CA GLN A 65 5.99 -6.47 -4.70
C GLN A 65 7.09 -6.18 -5.71
N ALA A 66 8.20 -6.94 -5.66
CA ALA A 66 9.27 -6.80 -6.64
C ALA A 66 8.76 -7.23 -8.02
N VAL A 67 8.94 -6.35 -9.01
CA VAL A 67 8.67 -6.66 -10.42
C VAL A 67 9.92 -7.27 -11.05
N ASN A 68 11.07 -6.66 -10.77
CA ASN A 68 12.40 -7.13 -11.16
C ASN A 68 13.42 -6.54 -10.17
N THR A 69 14.71 -6.61 -10.47
CA THR A 69 15.75 -6.10 -9.56
C THR A 69 15.74 -4.58 -9.41
N ASP A 70 15.16 -3.86 -10.38
CA ASP A 70 15.16 -2.39 -10.39
C ASP A 70 13.82 -1.77 -10.02
N ILE A 71 12.71 -2.49 -10.22
CA ILE A 71 11.37 -1.95 -10.09
C ILE A 71 10.60 -2.71 -9.02
N VAL A 72 9.96 -1.98 -8.12
CA VAL A 72 9.06 -2.53 -7.12
C VAL A 72 7.68 -1.87 -7.26
N LYS A 73 6.63 -2.67 -7.15
CA LYS A 73 5.23 -2.19 -7.25
C LYS A 73 4.66 -2.00 -5.85
N MET A 74 4.11 -0.81 -5.61
CA MET A 74 3.38 -0.49 -4.38
C MET A 74 1.93 -0.89 -4.55
N ARG A 75 1.40 -1.64 -3.59
CA ARG A 75 0.07 -2.23 -3.66
C ARG A 75 -0.64 -2.15 -2.31
N GLN A 76 -1.96 -2.26 -2.32
CA GLN A 76 -2.78 -2.46 -1.12
C GLN A 76 -2.55 -1.39 -0.04
N VAL A 77 -2.40 -0.14 -0.46
CA VAL A 77 -2.27 0.99 0.47
C VAL A 77 -3.64 1.29 1.06
N ALA A 78 -3.77 1.15 2.36
CA ALA A 78 -5.05 1.36 3.04
C ALA A 78 -4.83 1.99 4.42
N VAL A 79 -5.64 2.99 4.75
CA VAL A 79 -5.65 3.64 6.06
C VAL A 79 -7.06 3.56 6.61
N ASP A 80 -7.19 3.23 7.90
CA ASP A 80 -8.48 3.16 8.57
C ASP A 80 -9.22 4.50 8.41
N ASP A 81 -10.53 4.44 8.11
CA ASP A 81 -11.34 5.62 7.85
C ASP A 81 -11.30 6.64 9.00
N SER A 82 -11.27 6.14 10.25
CA SER A 82 -11.19 7.00 11.43
C SER A 82 -9.83 7.71 11.57
N SER A 83 -8.82 7.23 10.86
CA SER A 83 -7.45 7.74 10.93
C SER A 83 -7.00 8.45 9.66
N GLN A 84 -7.85 8.54 8.65
CA GLN A 84 -7.53 9.26 7.41
C GLN A 84 -7.38 10.76 7.69
N LYS A 85 -6.62 11.46 6.84
CA LYS A 85 -6.30 12.88 6.95
C LYS A 85 -5.33 13.24 8.09
N HIS A 86 -4.69 12.22 8.71
CA HIS A 86 -3.66 12.44 9.73
C HIS A 86 -2.24 12.20 9.21
N GLY A 87 -2.07 12.13 7.88
CA GLY A 87 -0.75 11.94 7.27
C GLY A 87 -0.21 10.52 7.34
N ILE A 88 -1.00 9.54 7.74
CA ILE A 88 -0.56 8.15 7.88
C ILE A 88 -0.18 7.56 6.52
N GLY A 89 -1.01 7.79 5.48
CA GLY A 89 -0.70 7.32 4.13
C GLY A 89 0.61 7.87 3.61
N SER A 90 0.86 9.17 3.78
CA SER A 90 2.12 9.80 3.38
C SER A 90 3.31 9.21 4.10
N GLN A 91 3.20 8.99 5.41
CA GLN A 91 4.27 8.39 6.21
C GLN A 91 4.59 6.96 5.77
N LEU A 92 3.55 6.16 5.48
CA LEU A 92 3.73 4.81 4.96
C LEU A 92 4.44 4.81 3.62
N VAL A 93 4.01 5.67 2.70
CA VAL A 93 4.63 5.78 1.37
C VAL A 93 6.10 6.21 1.50
N GLU A 94 6.39 7.21 2.32
CA GLU A 94 7.77 7.66 2.53
C GLU A 94 8.65 6.58 3.13
N TYR A 95 8.12 5.81 4.09
CA TYR A 95 8.82 4.67 4.66
C TYR A 95 9.12 3.62 3.59
N ALA A 96 8.14 3.29 2.76
CA ALA A 96 8.30 2.31 1.69
C ALA A 96 9.33 2.78 0.65
N GLU A 97 9.36 4.08 0.35
CA GLU A 97 10.36 4.66 -0.58
C GLU A 97 11.77 4.51 -0.01
N THR A 98 11.96 4.81 1.27
CA THR A 98 13.24 4.64 1.94
C THR A 98 13.67 3.18 1.94
N TRP A 99 12.76 2.29 2.30
CA TRP A 99 13.00 0.85 2.28
C TRP A 99 13.41 0.37 0.88
N ALA A 100 12.66 0.78 -0.15
CA ALA A 100 12.92 0.38 -1.54
C ALA A 100 14.28 0.85 -2.02
N LYS A 101 14.64 2.08 -1.70
CA LYS A 101 15.94 2.65 -2.05
C LYS A 101 17.08 1.89 -1.39
N LEU A 102 16.94 1.58 -0.10
CA LEU A 102 17.96 0.82 0.64
C LEU A 102 18.07 -0.63 0.15
N ALA A 103 16.95 -1.20 -0.34
CA ALA A 103 16.94 -2.54 -0.93
C ALA A 103 17.52 -2.61 -2.34
N GLY A 104 17.85 -1.46 -2.94
CA GLY A 104 18.48 -1.40 -4.25
C GLY A 104 17.54 -1.16 -5.42
N PHE A 105 16.25 -0.96 -5.16
CA PHE A 105 15.30 -0.61 -6.22
C PHE A 105 15.52 0.82 -6.69
N LYS A 106 15.27 1.04 -7.98
CA LYS A 106 15.49 2.34 -8.64
C LYS A 106 14.20 3.09 -8.92
N LYS A 107 13.07 2.37 -8.94
CA LYS A 107 11.79 2.95 -9.30
C LYS A 107 10.66 2.22 -8.58
N ILE A 108 9.66 3.00 -8.14
CA ILE A 108 8.39 2.47 -7.64
C ILE A 108 7.33 2.72 -8.71
N GLU A 109 6.52 1.70 -8.98
CA GLU A 109 5.33 1.80 -9.82
C GLU A 109 4.10 1.45 -8.99
N LEU A 110 2.94 2.01 -9.36
CA LEU A 110 1.67 1.70 -8.71
C LEU A 110 0.49 1.96 -9.67
N HIS A 111 -0.66 1.39 -9.32
CA HIS A 111 -1.94 1.69 -9.96
C HIS A 111 -2.79 2.46 -8.94
N ALA A 112 -3.03 3.73 -9.22
CA ALA A 112 -3.81 4.59 -8.33
C ALA A 112 -5.25 4.68 -8.82
N ARG A 113 -6.22 4.47 -7.91
CA ARG A 113 -7.60 4.80 -8.20
C ARG A 113 -7.70 6.29 -8.51
N ASP A 114 -8.65 6.67 -9.37
CA ASP A 114 -8.89 8.04 -9.77
C ASP A 114 -8.93 9.00 -8.56
N ILE A 115 -9.65 8.62 -7.51
CA ILE A 115 -9.77 9.46 -6.30
C ILE A 115 -8.47 9.58 -5.49
N ALA A 116 -7.54 8.64 -5.65
CA ALA A 116 -6.27 8.61 -4.94
C ALA A 116 -5.13 9.26 -5.74
N MET A 117 -5.32 9.47 -7.05
CA MET A 117 -4.27 9.99 -7.91
C MET A 117 -3.69 11.33 -7.41
N PRO A 118 -4.49 12.31 -6.97
CA PRO A 118 -3.93 13.57 -6.45
C PRO A 118 -3.03 13.39 -5.23
N PHE A 119 -3.34 12.39 -4.37
CA PHE A 119 -2.50 12.06 -3.23
C PHE A 119 -1.10 11.65 -3.68
N TYR A 120 -1.01 10.78 -4.68
CA TYR A 120 0.28 10.33 -5.21
C TYR A 120 1.01 11.44 -5.98
N GLU A 121 0.27 12.29 -6.70
CA GLU A 121 0.89 13.45 -7.36
C GLU A 121 1.58 14.37 -6.36
N ARG A 122 0.95 14.60 -5.21
CA ARG A 122 1.56 15.43 -4.15
C ARG A 122 2.84 14.81 -3.59
N LEU A 123 3.00 13.50 -3.71
CA LEU A 123 4.21 12.79 -3.29
C LEU A 123 5.21 12.62 -4.44
N ASN A 124 5.00 13.35 -5.53
CA ASN A 124 5.88 13.41 -6.72
C ASN A 124 5.84 12.14 -7.59
N TYR A 125 4.75 11.41 -7.55
CA TYR A 125 4.49 10.34 -8.52
C TYR A 125 3.94 10.95 -9.79
N LYS A 126 4.31 10.38 -10.94
CA LYS A 126 3.90 10.84 -12.27
C LYS A 126 3.07 9.77 -12.96
N ILE A 127 2.11 10.20 -13.76
CA ILE A 127 1.25 9.31 -14.54
C ILE A 127 2.03 8.76 -15.74
N ILE A 128 1.82 7.46 -16.02
CA ILE A 128 2.33 6.78 -17.21
C ILE A 128 1.14 6.39 -18.08
N GLY A 129 1.08 6.88 -19.31
CA GLY A 129 0.07 6.47 -20.29
C GLY A 129 -1.33 6.98 -19.97
N GLU A 130 -2.31 6.29 -20.53
CA GLU A 130 -3.71 6.64 -20.42
C GLU A 130 -4.37 5.97 -19.21
N PRO A 131 -5.45 6.56 -18.67
CA PRO A 131 -6.21 5.89 -17.62
C PRO A 131 -6.82 4.58 -18.13
N PHE A 132 -7.08 3.65 -17.22
CA PHE A 132 -7.62 2.33 -17.55
C PHE A 132 -8.62 1.90 -16.47
N ILE A 133 -9.39 0.86 -16.77
CA ILE A 133 -10.38 0.32 -15.82
C ILE A 133 -9.79 -0.93 -15.16
N GLU A 134 -9.78 -0.95 -13.82
CA GLU A 134 -9.38 -2.10 -13.03
C GLU A 134 -10.39 -2.25 -11.90
N VAL A 135 -10.90 -3.46 -11.69
CA VAL A 135 -12.01 -3.77 -10.75
C VAL A 135 -13.21 -2.82 -10.90
N GLY A 136 -13.52 -2.45 -12.15
CA GLY A 136 -14.65 -1.56 -12.45
C GLY A 136 -14.43 -0.09 -12.14
N ILE A 137 -13.21 0.30 -11.79
CA ILE A 137 -12.88 1.67 -11.38
C ILE A 137 -11.77 2.23 -12.27
N LYS A 138 -11.87 3.53 -12.59
CA LYS A 138 -10.83 4.25 -13.32
C LYS A 138 -9.55 4.33 -12.50
N HIS A 139 -8.44 3.93 -13.09
CA HIS A 139 -7.11 3.94 -12.49
C HIS A 139 -6.11 4.65 -13.37
N TYR A 140 -5.01 5.08 -12.76
CA TYR A 140 -3.83 5.61 -13.43
C TYR A 140 -2.63 4.78 -13.02
N ALA A 141 -1.82 4.38 -14.01
CA ALA A 141 -0.49 3.85 -13.73
C ALA A 141 0.41 5.04 -13.37
N MET A 142 1.17 4.93 -12.30
CA MET A 142 2.04 6.01 -11.82
C MET A 142 3.39 5.45 -11.41
N TYR A 143 4.41 6.30 -11.40
CA TYR A 143 5.76 5.92 -11.01
C TYR A 143 6.50 7.04 -10.31
N LYS A 144 7.54 6.68 -9.58
CA LYS A 144 8.50 7.60 -8.98
C LYS A 144 9.89 6.99 -9.05
N THR A 145 10.85 7.75 -9.56
CA THR A 145 12.27 7.35 -9.55
C THR A 145 12.85 7.62 -8.17
N LEU A 146 13.56 6.63 -7.64
CA LEU A 146 14.16 6.71 -6.31
C LEU A 146 15.56 7.29 -6.33
#